data_3ef9c4b748b9a934eac25f874a7256ef
#
_entry.id   3ef9c4b748b9a934eac25f874a7256ef
#
_cell.length_a   1.000
_cell.length_b   1.000
_cell.length_c   1.000
_cell.angle_alpha   90.00
_cell.angle_beta   90.00
_cell.angle_gamma   90.00
#
_symmetry.space_group_name_H-M   'P 1'
#
loop_
_entity.id
_entity.type
_entity.pdbx_description
1 polymer ?
#
loop_
_entity_poly.entity_id
_entity_poly.type
_entity_poly.pdbx_seq_one_letter_code
_entity_poly.pdbx_strand_id
1 'polypeptide(L)'
;ISDEQELSVPADPNVRNFSFTLVDGRVYFRENDRMQPASVSMTAENRIKGLIQIRDCVRKLIEYQTEDYPEEMIRTEQENLNRLYDVYTAKYGLINSRGNYLAFASDESYFLLCSLEVLDDEGNFKRKADMFTKRTIKPHREVTSVETASEALALSIGEKARVDLPY
;
A
#
# COMPACT_ATOMS: atom_id res chain seq x y z
N ILE A 1 -2.53 15.40 34.93
CA ILE A 1 -2.15 15.37 33.52
C ILE A 1 -1.41 14.08 33.25
N SER A 2 -1.83 13.35 32.26
CA SER A 2 -1.17 12.12 31.89
C SER A 2 0.05 12.42 31.04
N ASP A 3 1.09 11.60 31.20
CA ASP A 3 2.30 11.72 30.37
C ASP A 3 1.98 11.60 28.91
N GLU A 4 0.93 10.82 28.55
CA GLU A 4 0.52 10.65 27.17
C GLU A 4 0.12 11.94 26.52
N GLN A 5 -0.59 12.81 27.27
CA GLN A 5 -1.00 14.09 26.72
C GLN A 5 0.21 14.99 26.45
N GLU A 6 1.24 14.90 27.30
CA GLU A 6 2.43 15.70 27.10
C GLU A 6 3.24 15.22 25.89
N LEU A 7 3.12 13.94 25.54
CA LEU A 7 3.84 13.37 24.40
C LEU A 7 3.10 13.56 23.10
N SER A 8 1.83 14.02 23.15
CA SER A 8 1.05 14.26 21.94
C SER A 8 1.66 15.42 21.16
N VAL A 9 1.74 15.26 19.84
CA VAL A 9 2.33 16.28 18.97
C VAL A 9 1.34 16.64 17.87
N PRO A 10 1.54 17.82 17.24
CA PRO A 10 0.70 18.15 16.09
C PRO A 10 0.87 17.15 14.96
N ALA A 11 -0.18 16.90 14.21
CA ALA A 11 -0.13 15.94 13.12
C ALA A 11 0.76 16.45 12.00
N ASP A 12 1.63 15.57 11.50
CA ASP A 12 2.42 15.83 10.31
C ASP A 12 1.47 15.75 9.10
N PRO A 13 1.39 16.80 8.26
CA PRO A 13 0.50 16.75 7.10
C PRO A 13 0.85 15.65 6.11
N ASN A 14 2.08 15.13 6.14
CA ASN A 14 2.47 14.02 5.27
C ASN A 14 2.05 12.67 5.80
N VAL A 15 1.55 12.58 7.03
CA VAL A 15 1.04 11.35 7.62
C VAL A 15 -0.47 11.33 7.43
N ARG A 16 -0.99 10.22 6.88
CA ARG A 16 -2.43 10.12 6.67
C ARG A 16 -3.16 9.99 8.00
N ASN A 17 -4.40 10.48 8.01
CA ASN A 17 -5.25 10.34 9.19
C ASN A 17 -5.48 8.85 9.46
N PHE A 18 -5.52 8.48 10.73
CA PHE A 18 -5.71 7.10 11.19
C PHE A 18 -4.62 6.19 10.65
N SER A 19 -3.37 6.65 10.73
CA SER A 19 -2.20 5.89 10.30
C SER A 19 -1.15 5.87 11.39
N PHE A 20 -0.42 4.75 11.46
CA PHE A 20 0.77 4.68 12.28
C PHE A 20 1.94 5.37 11.56
N THR A 21 2.83 5.95 12.33
CA THR A 21 4.03 6.57 11.79
C THR A 21 5.15 6.46 12.83
N LEU A 22 6.36 6.80 12.42
CA LEU A 22 7.50 6.80 13.33
C LEU A 22 7.91 8.24 13.60
N VAL A 23 8.10 8.57 14.89
CA VAL A 23 8.62 9.85 15.32
C VAL A 23 9.81 9.54 16.22
N ASP A 24 11.01 9.90 15.77
CA ASP A 24 12.26 9.60 16.49
C ASP A 24 12.37 8.13 16.87
N GLY A 25 11.96 7.25 15.94
CA GLY A 25 12.06 5.81 16.13
C GLY A 25 10.95 5.19 16.95
N ARG A 26 10.01 5.98 17.45
CA ARG A 26 8.87 5.48 18.23
C ARG A 26 7.61 5.48 17.38
N VAL A 27 6.72 4.51 17.63
CA VAL A 27 5.47 4.40 16.89
C VAL A 27 4.46 5.38 17.45
N TYR A 28 3.94 6.23 16.56
CA TYR A 28 2.86 7.16 16.85
C TYR A 28 1.67 6.83 15.97
N PHE A 29 0.49 7.22 16.42
CA PHE A 29 -0.73 7.05 15.63
C PHE A 29 -1.39 8.43 15.45
N ARG A 30 -1.69 8.77 14.20
CA ARG A 30 -2.35 10.04 13.91
C ARG A 30 -3.85 9.87 13.96
N GLU A 31 -4.48 10.75 14.72
CA GLU A 31 -5.93 10.82 14.79
C GLU A 31 -6.31 12.29 14.67
N ASN A 32 -6.83 12.65 13.52
CA ASN A 32 -7.23 14.03 13.18
C ASN A 32 -6.01 14.96 13.19
N ASP A 33 -5.98 15.97 14.06
CA ASP A 33 -4.91 16.97 14.03
C ASP A 33 -3.78 16.69 15.01
N ARG A 34 -3.79 15.53 15.67
CA ARG A 34 -2.77 15.18 16.67
C ARG A 34 -2.23 13.78 16.41
N MET A 35 -1.00 13.57 16.85
CA MET A 35 -0.37 12.24 16.83
C MET A 35 0.05 11.90 18.25
N GLN A 36 -0.20 10.67 18.68
CA GLN A 36 0.13 10.22 20.03
C GLN A 36 0.94 8.95 19.97
N PRO A 37 1.85 8.76 20.96
CA PRO A 37 2.59 7.49 21.02
C PRO A 37 1.61 6.33 21.12
N ALA A 38 1.87 5.27 20.34
CA ALA A 38 1.05 4.07 20.42
C ALA A 38 1.43 3.31 21.70
N SER A 39 0.42 2.99 22.51
CA SER A 39 0.63 2.26 23.75
C SER A 39 0.45 0.77 23.46
N VAL A 40 1.53 0.12 23.03
CA VAL A 40 1.49 -1.27 22.59
C VAL A 40 2.68 -2.04 23.17
N SER A 41 2.58 -3.36 23.15
CA SER A 41 3.69 -4.21 23.58
C SER A 41 4.85 -4.08 22.61
N MET A 42 6.04 -4.51 23.04
CA MET A 42 7.21 -4.47 22.18
C MET A 42 7.02 -5.34 20.94
N THR A 43 6.37 -6.49 21.08
CA THR A 43 6.10 -7.34 19.93
C THR A 43 5.19 -6.64 18.93
N ALA A 44 4.13 -6.01 19.42
CA ALA A 44 3.23 -5.25 18.54
C ALA A 44 3.95 -4.08 17.90
N GLU A 45 4.78 -3.39 18.66
CA GLU A 45 5.54 -2.27 18.11
C GLU A 45 6.46 -2.70 16.98
N ASN A 46 7.13 -3.84 17.13
CA ASN A 46 8.02 -4.35 16.09
C ASN A 46 7.22 -4.75 14.85
N ARG A 47 6.05 -5.34 15.03
CA ARG A 47 5.18 -5.67 13.89
C ARG A 47 4.74 -4.40 13.16
N ILE A 48 4.34 -3.38 13.92
CA ILE A 48 3.90 -2.11 13.34
C ILE A 48 5.03 -1.48 12.54
N LYS A 49 6.24 -1.48 13.09
CA LYS A 49 7.39 -0.88 12.37
C LYS A 49 7.65 -1.59 11.05
N GLY A 50 7.58 -2.92 11.05
CA GLY A 50 7.78 -3.68 9.81
C GLY A 50 6.68 -3.42 8.80
N LEU A 51 5.44 -3.37 9.26
CA LEU A 51 4.31 -3.12 8.37
C LEU A 51 4.31 -1.70 7.83
N ILE A 52 4.81 -0.73 8.60
CA ILE A 52 4.98 0.63 8.10
C ILE A 52 5.92 0.64 6.89
N GLN A 53 7.02 -0.11 6.96
CA GLN A 53 7.96 -0.16 5.85
C GLN A 53 7.32 -0.76 4.60
N ILE A 54 6.57 -1.85 4.77
CA ILE A 54 5.87 -2.48 3.65
C ILE A 54 4.82 -1.53 3.09
N ARG A 55 4.05 -0.88 3.96
CA ARG A 55 3.03 0.07 3.55
C ARG A 55 3.60 1.20 2.72
N ASP A 56 4.71 1.78 3.19
CA ASP A 56 5.30 2.91 2.50
C ASP A 56 5.88 2.50 1.16
N CYS A 57 6.40 1.27 1.07
CA CYS A 57 6.89 0.72 -0.19
C CYS A 57 5.73 0.51 -1.19
N VAL A 58 4.59 0.00 -0.70
CA VAL A 58 3.41 -0.19 -1.54
C VAL A 58 2.91 1.15 -2.06
N ARG A 59 2.85 2.16 -1.19
CA ARG A 59 2.41 3.50 -1.59
C ARG A 59 3.35 4.08 -2.65
N LYS A 60 4.65 3.86 -2.49
CA LYS A 60 5.63 4.33 -3.46
C LYS A 60 5.44 3.62 -4.80
N LEU A 61 5.18 2.32 -4.78
CA LEU A 61 4.91 1.57 -6.01
C LEU A 61 3.65 2.08 -6.71
N ILE A 62 2.61 2.37 -5.94
CA ILE A 62 1.38 2.93 -6.51
C ILE A 62 1.68 4.27 -7.17
N GLU A 63 2.44 5.12 -6.50
CA GLU A 63 2.81 6.42 -7.05
C GLU A 63 3.63 6.28 -8.32
N TYR A 64 4.63 5.40 -8.32
CA TYR A 64 5.49 5.20 -9.48
C TYR A 64 4.68 4.73 -10.68
N GLN A 65 3.73 3.83 -10.48
CA GLN A 65 2.91 3.33 -11.58
C GLN A 65 1.91 4.38 -12.05
N THR A 66 1.32 5.14 -11.12
CA THR A 66 0.34 6.17 -11.45
C THR A 66 0.98 7.30 -12.23
N GLU A 67 2.19 7.70 -11.84
CA GLU A 67 2.91 8.80 -12.47
C GLU A 67 3.79 8.35 -13.63
N ASP A 68 3.72 7.08 -13.99
CA ASP A 68 4.43 6.52 -15.14
C ASP A 68 5.95 6.70 -15.02
N TYR A 69 6.48 6.36 -13.86
CA TYR A 69 7.93 6.36 -13.64
C TYR A 69 8.58 5.29 -14.52
N PRO A 70 9.90 5.41 -14.78
CA PRO A 70 10.59 4.41 -15.60
C PRO A 70 10.41 2.99 -15.05
N GLU A 71 10.30 2.03 -15.96
CA GLU A 71 10.11 0.62 -15.61
C GLU A 71 11.18 0.13 -14.66
N GLU A 72 12.40 0.62 -14.82
CA GLU A 72 13.52 0.22 -13.98
C GLU A 72 13.27 0.60 -12.52
N MET A 73 12.70 1.78 -12.28
CA MET A 73 12.40 2.22 -10.93
C MET A 73 11.28 1.39 -10.32
N ILE A 74 10.27 1.05 -11.13
CA ILE A 74 9.17 0.22 -10.66
C ILE A 74 9.71 -1.15 -10.27
N ARG A 75 10.56 -1.74 -11.11
CA ARG A 75 11.12 -3.06 -10.84
C ARG A 75 11.99 -3.07 -9.59
N THR A 76 12.80 -2.02 -9.40
CA THR A 76 13.64 -1.90 -8.21
C THR A 76 12.78 -1.85 -6.96
N GLU A 77 11.68 -1.10 -7.01
CA GLU A 77 10.81 -0.99 -5.85
C GLU A 77 10.03 -2.28 -5.61
N GLN A 78 9.71 -3.03 -6.66
CA GLN A 78 9.11 -4.35 -6.51
C GLN A 78 10.06 -5.33 -5.82
N GLU A 79 11.34 -5.28 -6.19
CA GLU A 79 12.35 -6.10 -5.52
C GLU A 79 12.45 -5.72 -4.05
N ASN A 80 12.40 -4.44 -3.76
CA ASN A 80 12.44 -3.97 -2.39
C ASN A 80 11.22 -4.46 -1.61
N LEU A 81 10.04 -4.40 -2.21
CA LEU A 81 8.83 -4.89 -1.58
C LEU A 81 8.91 -6.39 -1.30
N ASN A 82 9.42 -7.17 -2.27
CA ASN A 82 9.59 -8.61 -2.07
C ASN A 82 10.51 -8.88 -0.89
N ARG A 83 11.61 -8.16 -0.79
CA ARG A 83 12.56 -8.35 0.31
C ARG A 83 11.93 -8.00 1.65
N LEU A 84 11.26 -6.86 1.73
CA LEU A 84 10.61 -6.43 2.96
C LEU A 84 9.53 -7.43 3.40
N TYR A 85 8.74 -7.90 2.44
CA TYR A 85 7.69 -8.84 2.73
C TYR A 85 8.25 -10.18 3.21
N ASP A 86 9.26 -10.70 2.52
CA ASP A 86 9.82 -12.01 2.86
C ASP A 86 10.46 -11.97 4.25
N VAL A 87 11.21 -10.91 4.56
CA VAL A 87 11.84 -10.76 5.87
C VAL A 87 10.77 -10.64 6.97
N TYR A 88 9.73 -9.86 6.69
CA TYR A 88 8.68 -9.63 7.68
C TYR A 88 7.91 -10.92 7.97
N THR A 89 7.47 -11.61 6.93
CA THR A 89 6.62 -12.79 7.12
C THR A 89 7.38 -13.97 7.68
N ALA A 90 8.67 -14.07 7.40
CA ALA A 90 9.49 -15.10 8.02
C ALA A 90 9.54 -14.93 9.53
N LYS A 91 9.38 -13.70 10.01
CA LYS A 91 9.51 -13.41 11.43
C LYS A 91 8.15 -13.30 12.13
N TYR A 92 7.15 -12.75 11.46
CA TYR A 92 5.87 -12.41 12.10
C TYR A 92 4.66 -13.08 11.45
N GLY A 93 4.87 -13.88 10.43
CA GLY A 93 3.76 -14.57 9.75
C GLY A 93 3.05 -13.69 8.74
N LEU A 94 1.98 -14.23 8.19
CA LEU A 94 1.24 -13.56 7.12
C LEU A 94 0.62 -12.25 7.62
N ILE A 95 0.54 -11.28 6.73
CA ILE A 95 -0.11 -9.99 7.06
C ILE A 95 -1.55 -10.24 7.50
N ASN A 96 -2.22 -11.21 6.88
CA ASN A 96 -3.60 -11.56 7.23
C ASN A 96 -3.72 -12.33 8.53
N SER A 97 -2.61 -12.68 9.19
CA SER A 97 -2.68 -13.44 10.43
C SER A 97 -3.28 -12.60 11.56
N ARG A 98 -3.82 -13.30 12.57
CA ARG A 98 -4.48 -12.61 13.68
C ARG A 98 -3.54 -11.69 14.44
N GLY A 99 -2.29 -12.11 14.66
CA GLY A 99 -1.33 -11.26 15.36
C GLY A 99 -1.08 -9.94 14.66
N ASN A 100 -0.96 -10.00 13.35
CA ASN A 100 -0.74 -8.78 12.57
C ASN A 100 -2.01 -7.95 12.47
N TYR A 101 -3.16 -8.59 12.38
CA TYR A 101 -4.43 -7.88 12.42
C TYR A 101 -4.55 -7.09 13.72
N LEU A 102 -4.31 -7.74 14.85
CA LEU A 102 -4.45 -7.07 16.15
C LEU A 102 -3.47 -5.92 16.30
N ALA A 103 -2.28 -6.02 15.68
CA ALA A 103 -1.28 -4.97 15.80
C ALA A 103 -1.56 -3.78 14.89
N PHE A 104 -2.10 -4.00 13.69
CA PHE A 104 -2.09 -2.97 12.65
C PHE A 104 -3.46 -2.63 12.07
N ALA A 105 -4.54 -3.30 12.48
CA ALA A 105 -5.85 -3.10 11.86
C ALA A 105 -6.37 -1.67 12.03
N SER A 106 -5.83 -0.91 12.98
CA SER A 106 -6.23 0.47 13.18
C SER A 106 -5.71 1.39 12.08
N ASP A 107 -4.69 0.97 11.36
CA ASP A 107 -4.13 1.78 10.27
C ASP A 107 -5.07 1.71 9.06
N GLU A 108 -5.30 2.86 8.45
CA GLU A 108 -6.25 2.95 7.32
C GLU A 108 -5.78 2.15 6.11
N SER A 109 -4.52 1.77 6.05
CA SER A 109 -3.97 0.99 4.94
C SER A 109 -3.90 -0.50 5.21
N TYR A 110 -4.39 -0.98 6.35
CA TYR A 110 -4.22 -2.39 6.69
C TYR A 110 -4.81 -3.30 5.61
N PHE A 111 -6.01 -2.99 5.12
CA PHE A 111 -6.65 -3.86 4.13
C PHE A 111 -5.93 -3.83 2.79
N LEU A 112 -5.31 -2.68 2.47
CA LEU A 112 -4.45 -2.63 1.29
C LEU A 112 -3.29 -3.62 1.42
N LEU A 113 -2.68 -3.68 2.60
CA LEU A 113 -1.58 -4.60 2.83
C LEU A 113 -2.05 -6.05 2.81
N CYS A 114 -3.26 -6.32 3.31
CA CYS A 114 -3.81 -7.67 3.25
C CYS A 114 -3.96 -8.16 1.82
N SER A 115 -4.20 -7.25 0.89
CA SER A 115 -4.37 -7.62 -0.52
C SER A 115 -3.06 -8.03 -1.18
N LEU A 116 -1.93 -7.87 -0.50
CA LEU A 116 -0.65 -8.37 -1.00
C LEU A 116 -0.58 -9.90 -0.98
N GLU A 117 -1.43 -10.53 -0.20
CA GLU A 117 -1.45 -11.99 -0.06
C GLU A 117 -2.74 -12.52 -0.66
N VAL A 118 -2.58 -13.46 -1.60
CA VAL A 118 -3.73 -14.16 -2.17
C VAL A 118 -3.90 -15.43 -1.36
N LEU A 119 -5.05 -15.57 -0.73
CA LEU A 119 -5.35 -16.69 0.14
C LEU A 119 -6.33 -17.65 -0.55
N ASP A 120 -6.25 -18.93 -0.18
CA ASP A 120 -7.22 -19.89 -0.70
C ASP A 120 -8.53 -19.82 0.10
N ASP A 121 -9.49 -20.69 -0.23
CA ASP A 121 -10.80 -20.67 0.40
C ASP A 121 -10.74 -20.97 1.90
N GLU A 122 -9.64 -21.58 2.35
CA GLU A 122 -9.48 -21.92 3.76
C GLU A 122 -8.67 -20.89 4.52
N GLY A 123 -8.25 -19.80 3.84
CA GLY A 123 -7.48 -18.75 4.48
C GLY A 123 -5.99 -19.00 4.51
N ASN A 124 -5.50 -20.00 3.80
CA ASN A 124 -4.08 -20.29 3.74
C ASN A 124 -3.44 -19.54 2.59
N PHE A 125 -2.15 -19.23 2.74
CA PHE A 125 -1.40 -18.49 1.71
C PHE A 125 -1.33 -19.29 0.43
N LYS A 126 -1.73 -18.67 -0.68
CA LYS A 126 -1.70 -19.30 -1.99
C LYS A 126 -0.56 -18.74 -2.83
N ARG A 127 -0.45 -17.42 -2.93
CA ARG A 127 0.62 -16.77 -3.67
C ARG A 127 0.65 -15.30 -3.33
N LYS A 128 1.74 -14.65 -3.74
CA LYS A 128 1.84 -13.19 -3.62
C LYS A 128 0.96 -12.54 -4.69
N ALA A 129 0.49 -11.34 -4.37
CA ALA A 129 -0.32 -10.58 -5.32
C ALA A 129 0.52 -10.13 -6.51
N ASP A 130 -0.14 -9.75 -7.59
CA ASP A 130 0.54 -9.36 -8.82
C ASP A 130 1.43 -8.13 -8.64
N MET A 131 1.12 -7.28 -7.65
CA MET A 131 1.91 -6.06 -7.42
C MET A 131 3.40 -6.36 -7.22
N PHE A 132 3.75 -7.55 -6.73
CA PHE A 132 5.14 -7.93 -6.47
C PHE A 132 5.96 -8.12 -7.75
N THR A 133 5.30 -8.45 -8.86
CA THR A 133 6.02 -8.83 -10.08
C THR A 133 5.50 -8.15 -11.34
N LYS A 134 4.31 -7.58 -11.30
CA LYS A 134 3.67 -7.02 -12.49
C LYS A 134 3.24 -5.61 -12.24
N ARG A 135 3.11 -4.86 -13.32
CA ARG A 135 2.49 -3.55 -13.24
C ARG A 135 0.98 -3.75 -13.12
N THR A 136 0.39 -3.25 -12.03
CA THR A 136 -1.03 -3.44 -11.75
C THR A 136 -1.85 -2.19 -11.96
N ILE A 137 -1.20 -1.02 -12.11
CA ILE A 137 -1.87 0.26 -12.26
C ILE A 137 -1.38 0.90 -13.55
N LYS A 138 -2.31 1.30 -14.40
CA LYS A 138 -1.96 2.00 -15.63
C LYS A 138 -1.84 3.49 -15.31
N PRO A 139 -0.88 4.18 -15.95
CA PRO A 139 -0.75 5.61 -15.71
C PRO A 139 -2.03 6.33 -16.11
N HIS A 140 -2.35 7.39 -15.36
CA HIS A 140 -3.44 8.26 -15.74
C HIS A 140 -2.96 9.15 -16.89
N ARG A 141 -3.52 8.94 -18.09
CA ARG A 141 -3.17 9.73 -19.26
C ARG A 141 -4.45 10.35 -19.82
N GLU A 142 -4.32 11.60 -20.23
CA GLU A 142 -5.42 12.22 -20.95
C GLU A 142 -5.57 11.53 -22.31
N VAL A 143 -6.77 11.15 -22.63
CA VAL A 143 -7.08 10.61 -23.94
C VAL A 143 -7.28 11.82 -24.85
N THR A 144 -6.33 12.06 -25.67
CA THR A 144 -6.48 13.04 -26.73
C THR A 144 -6.81 12.28 -27.99
N SER A 145 -7.79 12.28 -28.62
CA SER A 145 -8.08 11.56 -29.55
C SER A 145 -8.73 11.52 -30.42
N VAL A 146 -8.81 11.73 -30.75
CA VAL A 146 -9.16 11.59 -31.20
C VAL A 146 -9.14 10.85 -32.09
N GLU A 147 -9.24 10.56 -32.24
CA GLU A 147 -9.39 9.86 -32.66
C GLU A 147 -9.96 9.29 -32.93
N THR A 148 -10.41 9.78 -33.24
CA THR A 148 -11.06 9.45 -33.09
C THR A 148 -11.53 8.90 -33.18
N ALA A 149 -11.97 8.95 -33.90
CA ALA A 149 -12.62 8.71 -33.52
C ALA A 149 -12.76 7.98 -33.82
N SER A 150 -12.84 8.06 -34.65
CA SER A 150 -13.11 7.65 -34.41
C SER A 150 -12.85 7.00 -34.24
N GLU A 151 -12.49 7.05 -34.73
CA GLU A 151 -12.50 6.67 -34.19
C GLU A 151 -12.71 6.23 -33.42
N ALA A 152 -12.67 6.20 -34.55
CA ALA A 152 -13.10 6.06 -33.60
C ALA A 152 -13.39 5.42 -33.20
N LEU A 153 -13.41 5.66 -34.16
CA LEU A 153 -13.97 5.23 -33.50
C LEU A 153 -13.71 4.40 -33.20
N ALA A 154 -13.47 4.20 -33.89
CA ALA A 154 -13.48 3.74 -33.24
C ALA A 154 -13.20 3.02 -32.68
N LEU A 155 -12.87 3.28 -33.51
CA LEU A 155 -12.84 2.63 -32.72
C LEU A 155 -12.90 2.08 -32.19
N SER A 156 -12.50 2.10 -32.40
CA SER A 156 -12.89 1.55 -31.56
C SER A 156 -12.96 0.99 -31.39
N ILE A 157 -12.85 1.28 -31.89
CA ILE A 157 -13.27 0.65 -31.39
C ILE A 157 -13.09 -0.04 -31.05
N GLY A 158 -12.71 0.06 -32.47
CA GLY A 158 -13.00 -0.74 -31.80
C GLY A 158 -12.81 -1.26 -31.59
N GLU A 159 -12.51 -0.92 -30.91
CA GLU A 159 -12.62 -1.59 -30.46
C GLU A 159 -12.82 -1.82 -29.88
N LYS A 160 -12.27 -1.45 -30.37
CA LYS A 160 -12.73 -1.92 -29.88
C LYS A 160 -12.93 -2.13 -29.34
N ALA A 161 -12.54 -1.93 -30.80
CA ALA A 161 -12.98 -2.06 -30.21
C ALA A 161 -13.09 -2.21 -29.97
N ARG A 162 -12.77 -1.90 -29.72
CA ARG A 162 -13.10 -2.20 -29.36
C ARG A 162 -13.23 -2.33 -28.83
N VAL A 163 -12.84 -2.22 -29.90
CA VAL A 163 -13.30 -2.35 -29.36
C VAL A 163 -13.22 -2.46 -29.03
N ASP A 164 -13.24 -2.37 -29.67
CA ASP A 164 -13.56 -2.61 -29.30
C ASP A 164 -13.38 -2.53 -29.09
N LEU A 165 -12.76 -2.35 -28.98
CA LEU A 165 -13.06 -2.51 -28.63
C LEU A 165 -12.93 -2.63 -28.44
N PRO A 166 -12.82 -2.36 -28.87
CA PRO A 166 -13.15 -2.67 -28.62
C PRO A 166 -13.04 -2.68 -28.74
N TYR A 167 -13.13 -2.49 -28.73
CA TYR A 167 -13.57 -2.69 -28.58
C TYR A 167 -13.47 -2.78 -28.44
#